data_d5ea003562051317afccdde37111db5f
#
_entry.id   d5ea003562051317afccdde37111db5f
#
_cell.length_a   1.000
_cell.length_b   1.000
_cell.length_c   1.000
_cell.angle_alpha   90.00
_cell.angle_beta   90.00
_cell.angle_gamma   90.00
#
_symmetry.space_group_name_H-M   'P 1'
#
loop_
_entity.id
_entity.type
_entity.pdbx_description
1 polymer ?
#
loop_
_entity_poly.entity_id
_entity_poly.type
_entity_poly.pdbx_seq_one_letter_code
_entity_poly.pdbx_strand_id
1 'polypeptide(L)'
;PAPGARAGWGVYVPGAVIALAVSAGGYALTGSYPQVRAWQQATAQAPGLLDRALDPAARPLNEEEMARLALGLRTRLQRDPGNAEGWMMLGRAGMALGDAGTATGAYANAYRLDPENRGAALGYAEALTRSSDPEDNRRGGELLRRLVSRDHTDIRVLSLYAFSAFEQGRSGEAVAAWEMMLKLLPAGDARRAVIERSIRQALAQEK
;
A
#
# COMPACT_ATOMS: atom_id res chain seq x y z
N PRO A 1 36.00 36.32 48.67
CA PRO A 1 35.04 35.85 47.71
C PRO A 1 35.45 36.35 46.35
N ALA A 2 35.76 35.40 45.45
CA ALA A 2 36.18 35.70 44.10
C ALA A 2 34.95 36.14 43.26
N PRO A 3 35.05 37.19 42.42
CA PRO A 3 33.96 37.56 41.56
C PRO A 3 33.83 36.57 40.41
N GLY A 4 32.61 36.05 40.27
CA GLY A 4 32.28 35.14 39.17
C GLY A 4 32.54 35.76 37.80
N ALA A 5 33.35 35.09 37.00
CA ALA A 5 33.59 35.45 35.62
C ALA A 5 32.27 35.34 34.84
N ARG A 6 31.70 36.48 34.49
CA ARG A 6 30.62 36.54 33.47
C ARG A 6 31.23 36.21 32.14
N ALA A 7 30.96 35.01 31.66
CA ALA A 7 31.27 34.63 30.30
C ALA A 7 30.54 35.60 29.35
N GLY A 8 31.32 36.44 28.66
CA GLY A 8 30.77 37.44 27.78
C GLY A 8 30.11 36.81 26.56
N TRP A 9 29.08 37.44 26.04
CA TRP A 9 28.36 37.02 24.82
C TRP A 9 29.25 36.68 23.62
N GLY A 10 30.48 37.25 23.58
CA GLY A 10 31.47 37.01 22.55
C GLY A 10 31.99 35.55 22.46
N VAL A 11 31.76 34.73 23.52
CA VAL A 11 32.21 33.29 23.51
C VAL A 11 31.10 32.39 22.92
N TYR A 12 29.83 32.81 23.03
CA TYR A 12 28.71 32.00 22.53
C TYR A 12 28.47 32.14 21.03
N VAL A 13 28.78 33.29 20.43
CA VAL A 13 28.59 33.51 18.97
C VAL A 13 29.51 32.68 18.12
N PRO A 14 30.83 32.52 18.37
CA PRO A 14 31.68 31.60 17.64
C PRO A 14 31.26 30.14 17.79
N GLY A 15 30.84 29.73 19.01
CA GLY A 15 30.37 28.37 19.27
C GLY A 15 29.11 28.04 18.49
N ALA A 16 28.14 28.95 18.42
CA ALA A 16 26.92 28.77 17.65
C ALA A 16 27.17 28.68 16.15
N VAL A 17 28.08 29.52 15.61
CA VAL A 17 28.46 29.49 14.19
C VAL A 17 29.20 28.18 13.84
N ILE A 18 30.07 27.71 14.72
CA ILE A 18 30.76 26.43 14.53
C ILE A 18 29.78 25.25 14.59
N ALA A 19 28.84 25.27 15.52
CA ALA A 19 27.82 24.23 15.64
C ALA A 19 26.93 24.15 14.39
N LEU A 20 26.52 25.30 13.84
CA LEU A 20 25.74 25.39 12.60
C LEU A 20 26.56 24.92 11.37
N ALA A 21 27.84 25.30 11.30
CA ALA A 21 28.73 24.87 10.21
C ALA A 21 29.03 23.37 10.27
N VAL A 22 29.21 22.79 11.45
CA VAL A 22 29.41 21.35 11.66
C VAL A 22 28.13 20.58 11.32
N SER A 23 26.95 21.10 11.69
CA SER A 23 25.66 20.51 11.37
C SER A 23 25.39 20.53 9.86
N ALA A 24 25.65 21.65 9.18
CA ALA A 24 25.50 21.78 7.74
C ALA A 24 26.52 20.91 6.98
N GLY A 25 27.78 20.92 7.41
CA GLY A 25 28.85 20.10 6.84
C GLY A 25 28.62 18.60 7.08
N GLY A 26 28.18 18.20 8.26
CA GLY A 26 27.81 16.82 8.58
C GLY A 26 26.64 16.34 7.72
N TYR A 27 25.64 17.18 7.50
CA TYR A 27 24.48 16.87 6.66
C TYR A 27 24.89 16.70 5.17
N ALA A 28 25.80 17.55 4.66
CA ALA A 28 26.35 17.41 3.31
C ALA A 28 27.24 16.16 3.15
N LEU A 29 28.00 15.79 4.18
CA LEU A 29 28.91 14.63 4.16
C LEU A 29 28.19 13.28 4.37
N THR A 30 27.04 13.25 5.03
CA THR A 30 26.26 12.03 5.26
C THR A 30 25.44 11.57 4.05
N GLY A 31 25.52 12.27 2.91
CA GLY A 31 24.84 11.86 1.68
C GLY A 31 23.31 12.07 1.69
N SER A 32 22.75 12.73 2.70
CA SER A 32 21.32 13.00 2.81
C SER A 32 20.80 14.07 1.82
N TYR A 33 21.70 14.89 1.29
CA TYR A 33 21.37 15.96 0.36
C TYR A 33 20.74 15.47 -0.97
N PRO A 34 21.24 14.41 -1.62
CA PRO A 34 20.57 13.82 -2.77
C PRO A 34 19.16 13.32 -2.48
N GLN A 35 18.94 12.74 -1.27
CA GLN A 35 17.63 12.25 -0.85
C GLN A 35 16.64 13.40 -0.64
N VAL A 36 17.06 14.52 -0.05
CA VAL A 36 16.22 15.71 0.13
C VAL A 36 15.85 16.32 -1.23
N ARG A 37 16.80 16.39 -2.16
CA ARG A 37 16.50 16.84 -3.53
C ARG A 37 15.54 15.92 -4.25
N ALA A 38 15.74 14.61 -4.19
CA ALA A 38 14.84 13.62 -4.77
C ALA A 38 13.43 13.74 -4.18
N TRP A 39 13.33 13.95 -2.87
CA TRP A 39 12.04 14.18 -2.20
C TRP A 39 11.36 15.48 -2.67
N GLN A 40 12.10 16.59 -2.79
CA GLN A 40 11.55 17.85 -3.28
C GLN A 40 11.06 17.73 -4.73
N GLN A 41 11.83 17.06 -5.60
CA GLN A 41 11.44 16.81 -6.98
C GLN A 41 10.22 15.91 -7.07
N ALA A 42 10.18 14.84 -6.29
CA ALA A 42 9.02 13.92 -6.24
C ALA A 42 7.75 14.66 -5.82
N THR A 43 7.83 15.52 -4.79
CA THR A 43 6.70 16.32 -4.31
C THR A 43 6.23 17.32 -5.37
N ALA A 44 7.15 17.96 -6.10
CA ALA A 44 6.81 18.92 -7.16
C ALA A 44 6.20 18.22 -8.39
N GLN A 45 6.62 17.00 -8.71
CA GLN A 45 6.17 16.25 -9.88
C GLN A 45 4.90 15.42 -9.62
N ALA A 46 4.54 15.18 -8.36
CA ALA A 46 3.43 14.31 -7.99
C ALA A 46 2.09 14.67 -8.65
N PRO A 47 1.67 15.94 -8.80
CA PRO A 47 0.42 16.27 -9.48
C PRO A 47 0.38 15.80 -10.94
N GLY A 48 1.42 16.03 -11.72
CA GLY A 48 1.50 15.60 -13.11
C GLY A 48 1.59 14.08 -13.27
N LEU A 49 2.27 13.39 -12.34
CA LEU A 49 2.32 11.94 -12.32
C LEU A 49 0.96 11.35 -11.94
N LEU A 50 0.24 11.97 -11.01
CA LEU A 50 -1.11 11.56 -10.62
C LEU A 50 -2.09 11.69 -11.79
N ASP A 51 -2.09 12.83 -12.47
CA ASP A 51 -2.95 13.06 -13.65
C ASP A 51 -2.68 12.00 -14.73
N ARG A 52 -1.42 11.68 -14.97
CA ARG A 52 -1.05 10.64 -15.94
C ARG A 52 -1.44 9.24 -15.47
N ALA A 53 -1.36 8.94 -14.18
CA ALA A 53 -1.77 7.66 -13.62
C ALA A 53 -3.29 7.43 -13.70
N LEU A 54 -4.08 8.52 -13.70
CA LEU A 54 -5.54 8.49 -13.79
C LEU A 54 -6.06 8.50 -15.23
N ASP A 55 -5.24 8.83 -16.22
CA ASP A 55 -5.61 8.85 -17.62
C ASP A 55 -5.39 7.48 -18.27
N PRO A 56 -6.47 6.75 -18.63
CA PRO A 56 -6.36 5.45 -19.29
C PRO A 56 -5.67 5.48 -20.66
N ALA A 57 -5.65 6.65 -21.30
CA ALA A 57 -5.01 6.84 -22.61
C ALA A 57 -3.54 7.21 -22.51
N ALA A 58 -3.07 7.59 -21.32
CA ALA A 58 -1.68 7.96 -21.11
C ALA A 58 -0.77 6.73 -21.02
N ARG A 59 0.50 6.92 -21.33
CA ARG A 59 1.51 5.89 -21.10
C ARG A 59 1.57 5.54 -19.60
N PRO A 60 1.52 4.24 -19.24
CA PRO A 60 1.65 3.82 -17.85
C PRO A 60 2.93 4.36 -17.20
N LEU A 61 2.88 4.61 -15.90
CA LEU A 61 4.05 5.00 -15.12
C LEU A 61 5.04 3.83 -15.06
N ASN A 62 6.33 4.11 -15.21
CA ASN A 62 7.37 3.15 -14.89
C ASN A 62 7.57 3.06 -13.36
N GLU A 63 8.40 2.13 -12.91
CA GLU A 63 8.64 1.89 -11.49
C GLU A 63 9.19 3.13 -10.77
N GLU A 64 10.13 3.84 -11.38
CA GLU A 64 10.72 5.06 -10.81
C GLU A 64 9.68 6.18 -10.69
N GLU A 65 8.88 6.40 -11.72
CA GLU A 65 7.78 7.36 -11.72
C GLU A 65 6.71 7.00 -10.67
N MET A 66 6.39 5.72 -10.52
CA MET A 66 5.47 5.23 -9.51
C MET A 66 6.01 5.46 -8.10
N ALA A 67 7.30 5.22 -7.88
CA ALA A 67 7.95 5.50 -6.59
C ALA A 67 7.93 7.00 -6.24
N ARG A 68 8.14 7.88 -7.22
CA ARG A 68 8.01 9.34 -7.04
C ARG A 68 6.58 9.75 -6.71
N LEU A 69 5.60 9.16 -7.40
CA LEU A 69 4.19 9.41 -7.11
C LEU A 69 3.85 8.98 -5.68
N ALA A 70 4.28 7.81 -5.25
CA ALA A 70 4.05 7.31 -3.89
C ALA A 70 4.63 8.24 -2.83
N LEU A 71 5.86 8.74 -3.05
CA LEU A 71 6.52 9.67 -2.14
C LEU A 71 5.78 11.03 -2.07
N GLY A 72 5.34 11.55 -3.21
CA GLY A 72 4.55 12.78 -3.28
C GLY A 72 3.19 12.65 -2.60
N LEU A 73 2.50 11.52 -2.80
CA LEU A 73 1.23 11.23 -2.12
C LEU A 73 1.39 11.14 -0.61
N ARG A 74 2.42 10.45 -0.11
CA ARG A 74 2.73 10.39 1.33
C ARG A 74 2.88 11.79 1.93
N THR A 75 3.62 12.67 1.26
CA THR A 75 3.83 14.04 1.71
C THR A 75 2.54 14.84 1.76
N ARG A 76 1.69 14.71 0.75
CA ARG A 76 0.38 15.39 0.73
C ARG A 76 -0.54 14.87 1.83
N LEU A 77 -0.57 13.55 2.05
CA LEU A 77 -1.42 12.91 3.04
C LEU A 77 -0.99 13.21 4.50
N GLN A 78 0.26 13.62 4.72
CA GLN A 78 0.67 14.17 6.02
C GLN A 78 -0.01 15.51 6.33
N ARG A 79 -0.33 16.29 5.30
CA ARG A 79 -1.01 17.59 5.44
C ARG A 79 -2.52 17.46 5.38
N ASP A 80 -3.03 16.47 4.65
CA ASP A 80 -4.46 16.20 4.48
C ASP A 80 -4.73 14.69 4.73
N PRO A 81 -4.70 14.24 5.99
CA PRO A 81 -4.88 12.84 6.33
C PRO A 81 -6.32 12.35 6.15
N GLY A 82 -7.29 13.24 5.93
CA GLY A 82 -8.69 12.94 5.69
C GLY A 82 -9.02 12.57 4.24
N ASN A 83 -8.05 12.62 3.33
CA ASN A 83 -8.26 12.35 1.91
C ASN A 83 -8.26 10.83 1.62
N ALA A 84 -9.43 10.20 1.70
CA ALA A 84 -9.60 8.76 1.48
C ALA A 84 -9.15 8.33 0.07
N GLU A 85 -9.44 9.12 -0.96
CA GLU A 85 -9.02 8.85 -2.34
C GLU A 85 -7.50 8.91 -2.49
N GLY A 86 -6.86 9.87 -1.87
CA GLY A 86 -5.39 9.96 -1.83
C GLY A 86 -4.76 8.73 -1.19
N TRP A 87 -5.33 8.22 -0.11
CA TRP A 87 -4.89 6.97 0.51
C TRP A 87 -5.10 5.76 -0.39
N MET A 88 -6.22 5.69 -1.13
CA MET A 88 -6.43 4.62 -2.12
C MET A 88 -5.39 4.67 -3.24
N MET A 89 -5.05 5.85 -3.74
CA MET A 89 -4.02 6.03 -4.77
C MET A 89 -2.64 5.57 -4.26
N LEU A 90 -2.29 5.92 -3.02
CA LEU A 90 -1.05 5.45 -2.41
C LEU A 90 -1.05 3.94 -2.22
N GLY A 91 -2.18 3.35 -1.86
CA GLY A 91 -2.35 1.90 -1.77
C GLY A 91 -2.11 1.21 -3.11
N ARG A 92 -2.68 1.73 -4.20
CA ARG A 92 -2.45 1.24 -5.57
C ARG A 92 -0.98 1.34 -5.99
N ALA A 93 -0.33 2.46 -5.67
CA ALA A 93 1.10 2.64 -5.93
C ALA A 93 1.94 1.61 -5.17
N GLY A 94 1.64 1.37 -3.90
CA GLY A 94 2.28 0.34 -3.09
C GLY A 94 2.12 -1.06 -3.67
N MET A 95 0.92 -1.41 -4.14
CA MET A 95 0.66 -2.69 -4.82
C MET A 95 1.47 -2.83 -6.10
N ALA A 96 1.52 -1.79 -6.92
CA ALA A 96 2.29 -1.78 -8.18
C ALA A 96 3.80 -1.91 -7.95
N LEU A 97 4.31 -1.36 -6.85
CA LEU A 97 5.72 -1.43 -6.45
C LEU A 97 6.07 -2.73 -5.70
N GLY A 98 5.10 -3.57 -5.36
CA GLY A 98 5.32 -4.73 -4.50
C GLY A 98 5.65 -4.35 -3.04
N ASP A 99 5.39 -3.12 -2.63
CA ASP A 99 5.57 -2.64 -1.26
C ASP A 99 4.31 -2.93 -0.43
N ALA A 100 4.29 -4.14 0.15
CA ALA A 100 3.16 -4.61 0.95
C ALA A 100 2.87 -3.71 2.16
N GLY A 101 3.89 -3.16 2.80
CA GLY A 101 3.73 -2.26 3.96
C GLY A 101 3.03 -0.96 3.58
N THR A 102 3.46 -0.32 2.49
CA THR A 102 2.80 0.88 1.97
C THR A 102 1.37 0.58 1.51
N ALA A 103 1.16 -0.51 0.78
CA ALA A 103 -0.17 -0.89 0.29
C ALA A 103 -1.14 -1.14 1.45
N THR A 104 -0.76 -1.97 2.42
CA THR A 104 -1.60 -2.31 3.57
C THR A 104 -1.91 -1.09 4.42
N GLY A 105 -0.91 -0.27 4.76
CA GLY A 105 -1.10 0.92 5.58
C GLY A 105 -1.96 1.98 4.91
N ALA A 106 -1.77 2.23 3.62
CA ALA A 106 -2.54 3.20 2.86
C ALA A 106 -4.01 2.76 2.69
N TYR A 107 -4.25 1.52 2.30
CA TYR A 107 -5.61 1.00 2.19
C TYR A 107 -6.33 0.88 3.54
N ALA A 108 -5.61 0.61 4.63
CA ALA A 108 -6.17 0.65 5.98
C ALA A 108 -6.72 2.04 6.32
N ASN A 109 -5.98 3.10 5.99
CA ASN A 109 -6.44 4.48 6.18
C ASN A 109 -7.65 4.80 5.29
N ALA A 110 -7.62 4.42 4.01
CA ALA A 110 -8.75 4.62 3.10
C ALA A 110 -10.01 3.92 3.62
N TYR A 111 -9.90 2.66 4.02
CA TYR A 111 -11.01 1.88 4.55
C TYR A 111 -11.55 2.44 5.88
N ARG A 112 -10.68 2.92 6.75
CA ARG A 112 -11.09 3.57 8.01
C ARG A 112 -11.86 4.86 7.75
N LEU A 113 -11.49 5.64 6.75
CA LEU A 113 -12.14 6.90 6.40
C LEU A 113 -13.48 6.70 5.70
N ASP A 114 -13.58 5.66 4.86
CA ASP A 114 -14.81 5.32 4.13
C ASP A 114 -14.98 3.78 4.04
N PRO A 115 -15.54 3.17 5.11
CA PRO A 115 -15.73 1.72 5.15
C PRO A 115 -16.73 1.17 4.11
N GLU A 116 -17.62 2.02 3.60
CA GLU A 116 -18.60 1.64 2.59
C GLU A 116 -18.03 1.72 1.16
N ASN A 117 -16.87 2.32 0.98
CA ASN A 117 -16.20 2.36 -0.29
C ASN A 117 -15.69 0.96 -0.67
N ARG A 118 -16.37 0.35 -1.64
CA ARG A 118 -16.04 -0.99 -2.13
C ARG A 118 -14.59 -1.11 -2.62
N GLY A 119 -14.08 -0.07 -3.30
CA GLY A 119 -12.71 -0.05 -3.82
C GLY A 119 -11.67 -0.04 -2.68
N ALA A 120 -11.91 0.73 -1.62
CA ALA A 120 -11.06 0.76 -0.43
C ALA A 120 -11.09 -0.59 0.30
N ALA A 121 -12.27 -1.16 0.51
CA ALA A 121 -12.43 -2.46 1.16
C ALA A 121 -11.74 -3.58 0.38
N LEU A 122 -11.94 -3.64 -0.94
CA LEU A 122 -11.34 -4.65 -1.80
C LEU A 122 -9.82 -4.49 -1.89
N GLY A 123 -9.32 -3.26 -2.09
CA GLY A 123 -7.90 -2.97 -2.12
C GLY A 123 -7.21 -3.33 -0.79
N TYR A 124 -7.85 -3.02 0.33
CA TYR A 124 -7.35 -3.39 1.64
C TYR A 124 -7.30 -4.91 1.83
N ALA A 125 -8.37 -5.63 1.48
CA ALA A 125 -8.41 -7.07 1.53
C ALA A 125 -7.31 -7.72 0.66
N GLU A 126 -7.13 -7.23 -0.56
CA GLU A 126 -6.09 -7.71 -1.48
C GLU A 126 -4.68 -7.47 -0.92
N ALA A 127 -4.41 -6.27 -0.39
CA ALA A 127 -3.11 -5.95 0.22
C ALA A 127 -2.82 -6.85 1.43
N LEU A 128 -3.82 -7.09 2.30
CA LEU A 128 -3.70 -7.97 3.45
C LEU A 128 -3.40 -9.42 3.06
N THR A 129 -3.99 -9.93 1.99
CA THR A 129 -3.74 -11.31 1.52
C THR A 129 -2.35 -11.48 0.91
N ARG A 130 -1.71 -10.41 0.46
CA ARG A 130 -0.34 -10.42 -0.09
C ARG A 130 0.73 -10.12 0.96
N SER A 131 0.34 -9.77 2.18
CA SER A 131 1.28 -9.57 3.29
C SER A 131 1.95 -10.89 3.68
N SER A 132 3.17 -10.82 4.14
CA SER A 132 3.88 -11.96 4.74
C SER A 132 3.48 -12.20 6.19
N ASP A 133 2.69 -11.31 6.80
CA ASP A 133 2.18 -11.44 8.17
C ASP A 133 0.92 -12.33 8.18
N PRO A 134 0.93 -13.47 8.91
CA PRO A 134 -0.23 -14.33 9.03
C PRO A 134 -1.48 -13.65 9.61
N GLU A 135 -1.29 -12.66 10.49
CA GLU A 135 -2.40 -11.89 11.06
C GLU A 135 -3.06 -11.00 10.01
N ASP A 136 -2.28 -10.39 9.12
CA ASP A 136 -2.81 -9.66 7.98
C ASP A 136 -3.60 -10.59 7.05
N ASN A 137 -3.07 -11.78 6.78
CA ASN A 137 -3.77 -12.77 5.94
C ASN A 137 -5.11 -13.18 6.56
N ARG A 138 -5.17 -13.38 7.88
CA ARG A 138 -6.39 -13.69 8.60
C ARG A 138 -7.42 -12.56 8.47
N ARG A 139 -6.99 -11.31 8.71
CA ARG A 139 -7.85 -10.12 8.57
C ARG A 139 -8.35 -9.94 7.13
N GLY A 140 -7.49 -10.17 6.16
CA GLY A 140 -7.84 -10.14 4.74
C GLY A 140 -8.93 -11.16 4.40
N GLY A 141 -8.81 -12.38 4.90
CA GLY A 141 -9.80 -13.44 4.74
C GLY A 141 -11.16 -13.09 5.36
N GLU A 142 -11.16 -12.48 6.55
CA GLU A 142 -12.40 -12.02 7.21
C GLU A 142 -13.08 -10.88 6.44
N LEU A 143 -12.30 -9.94 5.90
CA LEU A 143 -12.82 -8.86 5.09
C LEU A 143 -13.40 -9.38 3.77
N LEU A 144 -12.72 -10.31 3.12
CA LEU A 144 -13.20 -10.96 1.89
C LEU A 144 -14.49 -11.75 2.15
N ARG A 145 -14.61 -12.46 3.26
CA ARG A 145 -15.84 -13.15 3.63
C ARG A 145 -17.02 -12.18 3.74
N ARG A 146 -16.82 -11.01 4.37
CA ARG A 146 -17.86 -9.96 4.43
C ARG A 146 -18.21 -9.41 3.05
N LEU A 147 -17.23 -9.22 2.17
CA LEU A 147 -17.47 -8.76 0.81
C LEU A 147 -18.26 -9.79 -0.01
N VAL A 148 -17.92 -11.07 0.09
CA VAL A 148 -18.66 -12.17 -0.55
C VAL A 148 -20.09 -12.25 -0.03
N SER A 149 -20.30 -12.07 1.27
CA SER A 149 -21.67 -12.11 1.85
C SER A 149 -22.55 -10.96 1.38
N ARG A 150 -21.96 -9.81 1.01
CA ARG A 150 -22.69 -8.68 0.43
C ARG A 150 -22.99 -8.85 -1.07
N ASP A 151 -22.06 -9.46 -1.78
CA ASP A 151 -22.18 -9.72 -3.23
C ASP A 151 -21.41 -10.99 -3.60
N HIS A 152 -22.14 -12.08 -3.70
CA HIS A 152 -21.61 -13.41 -4.05
C HIS A 152 -21.47 -13.62 -5.57
N THR A 153 -21.69 -12.57 -6.37
CA THR A 153 -21.58 -12.63 -7.84
C THR A 153 -20.31 -11.94 -8.36
N ASP A 154 -19.56 -11.27 -7.51
CA ASP A 154 -18.30 -10.63 -7.91
C ASP A 154 -17.18 -11.65 -8.04
N ILE A 155 -16.83 -11.99 -9.28
CA ILE A 155 -15.77 -12.95 -9.61
C ILE A 155 -14.43 -12.58 -8.99
N ARG A 156 -14.09 -11.28 -8.92
CA ARG A 156 -12.82 -10.84 -8.36
C ARG A 156 -12.76 -11.08 -6.86
N VAL A 157 -13.83 -10.75 -6.15
CA VAL A 157 -13.94 -10.99 -4.70
C VAL A 157 -13.91 -12.48 -4.41
N LEU A 158 -14.68 -13.29 -5.15
CA LEU A 158 -14.70 -14.74 -5.01
C LEU A 158 -13.32 -15.36 -5.25
N SER A 159 -12.58 -14.88 -6.25
CA SER A 159 -11.23 -15.35 -6.55
C SER A 159 -10.26 -15.07 -5.40
N LEU A 160 -10.25 -13.85 -4.89
CA LEU A 160 -9.41 -13.48 -3.74
C LEU A 160 -9.79 -14.27 -2.47
N TYR A 161 -11.08 -14.44 -2.24
CA TYR A 161 -11.58 -15.21 -1.09
C TYR A 161 -11.19 -16.67 -1.18
N ALA A 162 -11.38 -17.31 -2.34
CA ALA A 162 -11.00 -18.70 -2.56
C ALA A 162 -9.49 -18.92 -2.34
N PHE A 163 -8.67 -18.04 -2.92
CA PHE A 163 -7.22 -18.08 -2.74
C PHE A 163 -6.83 -17.92 -1.26
N SER A 164 -7.35 -16.90 -0.59
CA SER A 164 -7.10 -16.65 0.84
C SER A 164 -7.52 -17.85 1.71
N ALA A 165 -8.69 -18.43 1.44
CA ALA A 165 -9.17 -19.60 2.16
C ALA A 165 -8.25 -20.82 1.96
N PHE A 166 -7.83 -21.06 0.73
CA PHE A 166 -6.93 -22.16 0.39
C PHE A 166 -5.57 -22.03 1.08
N GLU A 167 -4.94 -20.85 1.01
CA GLU A 167 -3.66 -20.57 1.67
C GLU A 167 -3.72 -20.72 3.20
N GLN A 168 -4.89 -20.52 3.79
CA GLN A 168 -5.13 -20.68 5.24
C GLN A 168 -5.63 -22.09 5.61
N GLY A 169 -5.58 -23.06 4.70
CA GLY A 169 -6.00 -24.44 4.93
C GLY A 169 -7.52 -24.64 5.06
N ARG A 170 -8.33 -23.65 4.69
CA ARG A 170 -9.78 -23.72 4.69
C ARG A 170 -10.31 -24.21 3.35
N SER A 171 -9.89 -25.44 2.97
CA SER A 171 -10.13 -26.00 1.65
C SER A 171 -11.61 -26.05 1.26
N GLY A 172 -12.49 -26.41 2.16
CA GLY A 172 -13.94 -26.44 1.89
C GLY A 172 -14.51 -25.08 1.49
N GLU A 173 -14.08 -23.98 2.14
CA GLU A 173 -14.48 -22.63 1.78
C GLU A 173 -13.92 -22.21 0.42
N ALA A 174 -12.67 -22.58 0.13
CA ALA A 174 -12.03 -22.32 -1.17
C ALA A 174 -12.77 -23.03 -2.32
N VAL A 175 -13.08 -24.31 -2.14
CA VAL A 175 -13.84 -25.11 -3.12
C VAL A 175 -15.21 -24.49 -3.39
N ALA A 176 -15.97 -24.14 -2.34
CA ALA A 176 -17.28 -23.50 -2.49
C ALA A 176 -17.22 -22.19 -3.28
N ALA A 177 -16.22 -21.35 -3.02
CA ALA A 177 -16.01 -20.10 -3.77
C ALA A 177 -15.64 -20.36 -5.23
N TRP A 178 -14.76 -21.29 -5.52
CA TRP A 178 -14.41 -21.67 -6.89
C TRP A 178 -15.57 -22.29 -7.66
N GLU A 179 -16.38 -23.14 -7.03
CA GLU A 179 -17.60 -23.67 -7.64
C GLU A 179 -18.60 -22.56 -7.98
N MET A 180 -18.75 -21.56 -7.11
CA MET A 180 -19.57 -20.40 -7.41
C MET A 180 -19.03 -19.63 -8.63
N MET A 181 -17.71 -19.44 -8.73
CA MET A 181 -17.09 -18.82 -9.91
C MET A 181 -17.40 -19.61 -11.19
N LEU A 182 -17.33 -20.94 -11.14
CA LEU A 182 -17.66 -21.80 -12.29
C LEU A 182 -19.12 -21.66 -12.75
N LYS A 183 -20.05 -21.38 -11.84
CA LYS A 183 -21.45 -21.12 -12.17
C LYS A 183 -21.64 -19.75 -12.85
N LEU A 184 -20.81 -18.78 -12.52
CA LEU A 184 -20.88 -17.43 -13.04
C LEU A 184 -20.13 -17.23 -14.36
N LEU A 185 -19.05 -18.00 -14.58
CA LEU A 185 -18.21 -17.88 -15.77
C LEU A 185 -18.83 -18.58 -16.97
N PRO A 186 -18.75 -17.98 -18.19
CA PRO A 186 -19.14 -18.63 -19.42
C PRO A 186 -18.42 -19.96 -19.65
N ALA A 187 -19.05 -20.90 -20.34
CA ALA A 187 -18.51 -22.23 -20.58
C ALA A 187 -17.14 -22.23 -21.29
N GLY A 188 -16.88 -21.27 -22.16
CA GLY A 188 -15.61 -21.11 -22.88
C GLY A 188 -14.56 -20.25 -22.19
N ASP A 189 -14.78 -19.80 -20.96
CA ASP A 189 -13.83 -18.94 -20.25
C ASP A 189 -12.57 -19.71 -19.87
N ALA A 190 -11.40 -19.20 -20.26
CA ALA A 190 -10.12 -19.86 -20.02
C ALA A 190 -9.80 -20.07 -18.53
N ARG A 191 -10.39 -19.25 -17.64
CA ARG A 191 -10.20 -19.36 -16.18
C ARG A 191 -10.79 -20.65 -15.61
N ARG A 192 -11.81 -21.23 -16.27
CA ARG A 192 -12.47 -22.46 -15.81
C ARG A 192 -11.51 -23.60 -15.56
N ALA A 193 -10.61 -23.86 -16.52
CA ALA A 193 -9.65 -24.94 -16.41
C ALA A 193 -8.69 -24.78 -15.20
N VAL A 194 -8.30 -23.55 -14.91
CA VAL A 194 -7.46 -23.24 -13.74
C VAL A 194 -8.24 -23.48 -12.45
N ILE A 195 -9.47 -22.99 -12.38
CA ILE A 195 -10.35 -23.15 -11.21
C ILE A 195 -10.61 -24.62 -10.92
N GLU A 196 -10.96 -25.41 -11.94
CA GLU A 196 -11.20 -26.86 -11.80
C GLU A 196 -9.95 -27.61 -11.29
N ARG A 197 -8.76 -27.18 -11.72
CA ARG A 197 -7.50 -27.73 -11.20
C ARG A 197 -7.29 -27.38 -9.73
N SER A 198 -7.57 -26.14 -9.36
CA SER A 198 -7.46 -25.67 -7.98
C SER A 198 -8.43 -26.43 -7.05
N ILE A 199 -9.65 -26.68 -7.50
CA ILE A 199 -10.62 -27.52 -6.76
C ILE A 199 -10.08 -28.93 -6.54
N ARG A 200 -9.57 -29.58 -7.60
CA ARG A 200 -8.98 -30.92 -7.45
C ARG A 200 -7.81 -30.95 -6.47
N GLN A 201 -6.96 -29.91 -6.50
CA GLN A 201 -5.83 -29.80 -5.59
C GLN A 201 -6.31 -29.63 -4.13
N ALA A 202 -7.30 -28.77 -3.89
CA ALA A 202 -7.85 -28.54 -2.56
C ALA A 202 -8.47 -29.82 -1.97
N LEU A 203 -9.26 -30.55 -2.77
CA LEU A 203 -9.87 -31.80 -2.35
C LEU A 203 -8.85 -32.94 -2.10
N ALA A 204 -7.67 -32.88 -2.73
CA ALA A 204 -6.60 -33.84 -2.50
C ALA A 204 -5.85 -33.58 -1.17
N GLN A 205 -5.88 -32.35 -0.65
CA GLN A 205 -5.25 -32.00 0.62
C GLN A 205 -6.11 -32.35 1.87
N GLU A 206 -7.39 -32.62 1.68
CA GLU A 206 -8.31 -33.02 2.76
C GLU A 206 -8.28 -34.54 3.08
N LYS A 207 -7.54 -35.31 2.29
CA LYS A 207 -7.36 -36.77 2.47
C LYS A 207 -6.10 -37.09 3.24
#